data_7ae1129a41a8cddc9ecb0c4302135d8e
#
_entry.id   7ae1129a41a8cddc9ecb0c4302135d8e
#
_cell.length_a   1.000
_cell.length_b   1.000
_cell.length_c   1.000
_cell.angle_alpha   90.00
_cell.angle_beta   90.00
_cell.angle_gamma   90.00
#
_symmetry.space_group_name_H-M   'P 1'
#
loop_
_entity.id
_entity.type
_entity.pdbx_description
1 polymer ?
#
loop_
_entity_poly.entity_id
_entity_poly.type
_entity_poly.pdbx_seq_one_letter_code
_entity_poly.pdbx_strand_id
1 'polypeptide(L)'
;MSWFENSIMHRKGVASGSVNSTHFISEKDQGEYYYVYGPYVEPKLKVDPGAKITFETHDAFEGKIQKETDKPSQILNFPYLNPQNGPIFINGAEKGDTLAVYIKDIRPRGPEPSGTTVLMPEFGGLVATAETALLNKPLPERVKKVEIDVNTGIKWNDKITLPYEPFIGTIGTSPEIEAISALVPDYYGGNMDLPDICLNTVIYLPVNLHGAYLYLGDCHATQGDGELSGVAIEHPTTTTIQIDLIKNWAIKTPRLENKDFYMTIGSARPMEDATRQAYRELVRWLAADFGFEELDAYMFLSQAGRVRLGNMVDPKYTIGTSILKSLVGIAN
;
A
#
# COMPACT_ATOMS: atom_id res chain seq x y z
N MET A 1 -24.63 -8.56 6.17
CA MET A 1 -23.21 -8.45 6.50
C MET A 1 -22.44 -8.44 5.22
N SER A 2 -21.49 -7.50 5.08
CA SER A 2 -20.57 -7.51 3.93
C SER A 2 -19.64 -8.74 4.03
N TRP A 3 -19.02 -9.15 2.91
CA TRP A 3 -18.02 -10.25 2.93
C TRP A 3 -16.89 -9.96 3.94
N PHE A 4 -16.56 -8.68 4.12
CA PHE A 4 -15.57 -8.19 5.08
C PHE A 4 -15.94 -8.49 6.54
N GLU A 5 -17.17 -8.15 6.95
CA GLU A 5 -17.66 -8.45 8.30
C GLU A 5 -17.62 -9.96 8.56
N ASN A 6 -17.96 -10.77 7.55
CA ASN A 6 -17.86 -12.22 7.65
C ASN A 6 -16.40 -12.70 7.76
N SER A 7 -15.47 -12.14 6.99
CA SER A 7 -14.06 -12.53 6.99
C SER A 7 -13.38 -12.25 8.35
N ILE A 8 -13.59 -11.07 8.92
CA ILE A 8 -12.99 -10.70 10.21
C ILE A 8 -13.69 -11.40 11.38
N MET A 9 -15.01 -11.53 11.36
CA MET A 9 -15.77 -12.14 12.47
C MET A 9 -15.46 -13.64 12.70
N HIS A 10 -14.97 -14.33 11.68
CA HIS A 10 -14.55 -15.74 11.82
C HIS A 10 -13.16 -15.90 12.43
N ARG A 11 -12.34 -14.83 12.50
CA ARG A 11 -11.01 -14.91 13.11
C ARG A 11 -11.11 -14.79 14.63
N LYS A 12 -10.55 -15.75 15.34
CA LYS A 12 -10.43 -15.70 16.81
C LYS A 12 -9.56 -14.49 17.20
N GLY A 13 -10.00 -13.71 18.16
CA GLY A 13 -9.22 -12.60 18.71
C GLY A 13 -9.51 -11.22 18.13
N VAL A 14 -10.53 -11.08 17.28
CA VAL A 14 -10.95 -9.74 16.81
C VAL A 14 -11.44 -8.92 18.00
N ALA A 15 -10.74 -7.85 18.31
CA ALA A 15 -11.22 -6.79 19.18
C ALA A 15 -12.10 -5.86 18.35
N SER A 16 -13.32 -6.28 18.04
CA SER A 16 -14.32 -5.36 17.50
C SER A 16 -14.74 -4.42 18.62
N GLY A 17 -14.22 -3.21 18.60
CA GLY A 17 -14.78 -2.15 19.41
C GLY A 17 -16.24 -1.94 18.98
N SER A 18 -17.15 -1.85 19.94
CA SER A 18 -18.55 -1.51 19.71
C SER A 18 -18.76 -0.06 19.25
N VAL A 19 -17.70 0.62 18.86
CA VAL A 19 -17.70 2.06 18.55
C VAL A 19 -17.42 2.28 17.07
N ASN A 20 -18.49 2.43 16.29
CA ASN A 20 -18.46 2.98 14.93
C ASN A 20 -18.12 4.49 14.98
N SER A 21 -16.96 4.86 15.50
CA SER A 21 -16.50 6.26 15.41
C SER A 21 -16.11 6.58 13.97
N THR A 22 -16.51 7.78 13.52
CA THR A 22 -16.15 8.27 12.19
C THR A 22 -15.33 9.54 12.36
N HIS A 23 -14.17 9.58 11.72
CA HIS A 23 -13.25 10.70 11.76
C HIS A 23 -12.95 11.20 10.35
N PHE A 24 -12.61 12.47 10.23
CA PHE A 24 -12.14 13.09 9.01
C PHE A 24 -10.86 13.85 9.32
N ILE A 25 -9.80 13.58 8.57
CA ILE A 25 -8.53 14.30 8.66
C ILE A 25 -8.34 15.01 7.33
N SER A 26 -8.68 16.30 7.31
CA SER A 26 -8.40 17.14 6.16
C SER A 26 -6.91 17.41 6.03
N GLU A 27 -6.49 17.90 4.88
CA GLU A 27 -5.13 18.39 4.65
C GLU A 27 -4.72 19.42 5.72
N LYS A 28 -5.64 20.30 6.12
CA LYS A 28 -5.41 21.27 7.19
C LYS A 28 -5.24 20.63 8.56
N ASP A 29 -6.01 19.59 8.88
CA ASP A 29 -5.93 18.89 10.16
C ASP A 29 -4.65 18.03 10.22
N GLN A 30 -4.22 17.48 9.09
CA GLN A 30 -2.93 16.80 8.97
C GLN A 30 -1.79 17.78 9.28
N GLY A 31 -1.84 18.99 8.75
CA GLY A 31 -0.81 20.02 8.93
C GLY A 31 0.53 19.58 8.34
N GLU A 32 1.46 19.11 9.17
CA GLU A 32 2.75 18.59 8.72
C GLU A 32 2.61 17.14 8.25
N TYR A 33 3.16 16.83 7.07
CA TYR A 33 3.28 15.48 6.53
C TYR A 33 4.62 14.87 6.89
N TYR A 34 4.64 13.54 7.00
CA TYR A 34 5.85 12.79 7.32
C TYR A 34 6.32 11.99 6.12
N TYR A 35 7.64 11.83 6.00
CA TYR A 35 8.31 11.09 4.92
C TYR A 35 9.02 9.85 5.45
N VAL A 36 8.62 9.43 6.65
CA VAL A 36 9.18 8.27 7.33
C VAL A 36 8.08 7.50 8.08
N TYR A 37 8.27 6.21 8.19
CA TYR A 37 7.58 5.35 9.16
C TYR A 37 8.42 5.30 10.43
N GLY A 38 7.88 5.66 11.57
CA GLY A 38 8.60 5.61 12.83
C GLY A 38 7.74 6.08 14.01
N PRO A 39 8.15 5.75 15.26
CA PRO A 39 7.36 6.06 16.46
C PRO A 39 7.68 7.44 17.08
N TYR A 40 8.44 8.30 16.41
CA TYR A 40 9.05 9.48 17.01
C TYR A 40 8.24 10.77 16.84
N VAL A 41 6.99 10.65 16.44
CA VAL A 41 6.08 11.78 16.25
C VAL A 41 4.77 11.57 17.00
N GLU A 42 4.15 12.65 17.44
CA GLU A 42 2.84 12.56 18.10
C GLU A 42 1.76 12.12 17.10
N PRO A 43 0.92 11.14 17.47
CA PRO A 43 -0.19 10.74 16.63
C PRO A 43 -1.17 11.88 16.36
N LYS A 44 -1.57 12.04 15.10
CA LYS A 44 -2.60 13.00 14.69
C LYS A 44 -3.97 12.67 15.25
N LEU A 45 -4.22 11.38 15.49
CA LEU A 45 -5.47 10.88 16.02
C LEU A 45 -5.22 9.60 16.81
N LYS A 46 -6.01 9.38 17.89
CA LYS A 46 -6.08 8.12 18.64
C LYS A 46 -7.49 7.56 18.50
N VAL A 47 -7.59 6.29 18.10
CA VAL A 47 -8.88 5.64 17.83
C VAL A 47 -8.97 4.26 18.46
N ASP A 48 -10.19 3.83 18.73
CA ASP A 48 -10.47 2.44 19.08
C ASP A 48 -10.64 1.57 17.82
N PRO A 49 -10.40 0.27 17.89
CA PRO A 49 -10.76 -0.67 16.83
C PRO A 49 -12.23 -0.51 16.40
N GLY A 50 -12.53 -0.66 15.11
CA GLY A 50 -13.84 -0.38 14.49
C GLY A 50 -13.97 1.04 13.96
N ALA A 51 -13.00 1.92 14.20
CA ALA A 51 -13.03 3.29 13.72
C ALA A 51 -12.97 3.37 12.20
N LYS A 52 -13.75 4.30 11.64
CA LYS A 52 -13.71 4.68 10.23
C LYS A 52 -13.04 6.04 10.10
N ILE A 53 -12.04 6.14 9.25
CA ILE A 53 -11.29 7.37 9.05
C ILE A 53 -11.26 7.71 7.57
N THR A 54 -11.58 8.95 7.25
CA THR A 54 -11.42 9.53 5.92
C THR A 54 -10.26 10.51 5.94
N PHE A 55 -9.35 10.38 5.00
CA PHE A 55 -8.18 11.24 4.83
C PHE A 55 -8.27 12.02 3.53
N GLU A 56 -7.80 13.26 3.55
CA GLU A 56 -7.35 13.97 2.36
C GLU A 56 -5.85 13.70 2.20
N THR A 57 -5.47 13.03 1.10
CA THR A 57 -4.06 12.75 0.79
C THR A 57 -3.54 13.74 -0.26
N HIS A 58 -2.24 14.01 -0.26
CA HIS A 58 -1.54 14.58 -1.39
C HIS A 58 -1.17 13.51 -2.42
N ASP A 59 -0.78 13.93 -3.63
CA ASP A 59 0.01 13.11 -4.54
C ASP A 59 1.44 12.94 -4.00
N ALA A 60 2.21 12.03 -4.57
CA ALA A 60 3.59 11.74 -4.17
C ALA A 60 4.50 12.99 -4.17
N PHE A 61 4.13 14.02 -4.91
CA PHE A 61 4.90 15.26 -5.13
C PHE A 61 4.39 16.45 -4.33
N GLU A 62 3.38 16.30 -3.47
CA GLU A 62 2.69 17.39 -2.73
C GLU A 62 2.14 18.48 -3.68
N GLY A 63 1.68 18.09 -4.86
CA GLY A 63 1.21 19.04 -5.85
C GLY A 63 2.28 19.98 -6.41
N LYS A 64 3.57 19.76 -6.19
CA LYS A 64 4.66 20.63 -6.65
C LYS A 64 4.86 20.60 -8.16
N ILE A 65 4.49 19.50 -8.82
CA ILE A 65 4.52 19.37 -10.28
C ILE A 65 3.22 19.89 -10.87
N GLN A 66 3.26 21.07 -11.47
CA GLN A 66 2.07 21.82 -11.90
C GLN A 66 1.82 21.73 -13.41
N LYS A 67 2.86 21.60 -14.24
CA LYS A 67 2.78 21.63 -15.70
C LYS A 67 3.78 20.69 -16.36
N GLU A 68 3.51 20.31 -17.60
CA GLU A 68 4.34 19.38 -18.38
C GLU A 68 5.75 19.92 -18.71
N THR A 69 5.96 21.23 -18.57
CA THR A 69 7.28 21.85 -18.75
C THR A 69 8.14 21.85 -17.48
N ASP A 70 7.59 21.40 -16.36
CA ASP A 70 8.33 21.33 -15.10
C ASP A 70 9.47 20.30 -15.20
N LYS A 71 10.51 20.56 -14.41
CA LYS A 71 11.67 19.67 -14.28
C LYS A 71 11.70 19.02 -12.91
N PRO A 72 11.27 17.74 -12.79
CA PRO A 72 11.23 17.06 -11.50
C PRO A 72 12.54 17.14 -10.72
N SER A 73 13.70 17.00 -11.38
CA SER A 73 15.02 17.09 -10.73
C SER A 73 15.34 18.46 -10.12
N GLN A 74 14.64 19.52 -10.53
CA GLN A 74 14.82 20.89 -10.01
C GLN A 74 13.78 21.28 -8.97
N ILE A 75 12.65 20.57 -8.91
CA ILE A 75 11.50 20.89 -8.08
C ILE A 75 11.40 19.95 -6.88
N LEU A 76 11.62 18.66 -7.11
CA LEU A 76 11.50 17.63 -6.10
C LEU A 76 12.77 17.55 -5.24
N ASN A 77 12.57 17.31 -3.95
CA ASN A 77 13.67 17.24 -2.99
C ASN A 77 13.76 15.82 -2.41
N PHE A 78 14.56 14.97 -3.06
CA PHE A 78 14.83 13.64 -2.52
C PHE A 78 15.54 13.70 -1.16
N PRO A 79 15.19 12.85 -0.16
CA PRO A 79 14.18 11.77 -0.22
C PRO A 79 12.77 12.16 0.26
N TYR A 80 12.43 13.44 0.30
CA TYR A 80 11.17 13.97 0.80
C TYR A 80 10.06 13.90 -0.26
N LEU A 81 9.67 12.65 -0.58
CA LEU A 81 8.56 12.28 -1.46
C LEU A 81 7.60 11.34 -0.72
N ASN A 82 6.43 11.10 -1.29
CA ASN A 82 5.37 10.28 -0.71
C ASN A 82 4.97 10.77 0.68
N PRO A 83 4.36 11.98 0.79
CA PRO A 83 3.90 12.53 2.05
C PRO A 83 2.86 11.62 2.71
N GLN A 84 3.09 11.25 3.96
CA GLN A 84 2.25 10.33 4.72
C GLN A 84 1.27 11.06 5.61
N ASN A 85 -0.01 10.68 5.53
CA ASN A 85 -1.03 11.02 6.51
C ASN A 85 -0.86 10.16 7.78
N GLY A 86 -1.28 10.70 8.91
CA GLY A 86 -1.12 10.09 10.23
C GLY A 86 0.08 10.66 10.99
N PRO A 87 0.70 9.89 11.92
CA PRO A 87 0.29 8.53 12.31
C PRO A 87 -1.02 8.50 13.08
N ILE A 88 -1.72 7.39 12.95
CA ILE A 88 -2.91 7.08 13.75
C ILE A 88 -2.53 6.07 14.83
N PHE A 89 -2.81 6.41 16.07
CA PHE A 89 -2.62 5.51 17.21
C PHE A 89 -3.87 4.66 17.43
N ILE A 90 -3.72 3.34 17.47
CA ILE A 90 -4.82 2.41 17.69
C ILE A 90 -4.79 1.94 19.13
N ASN A 91 -5.83 2.30 19.90
CA ASN A 91 -5.96 1.92 21.31
C ASN A 91 -5.96 0.41 21.47
N GLY A 92 -5.16 -0.09 22.42
CA GLY A 92 -5.06 -1.52 22.73
C GLY A 92 -4.23 -2.35 21.73
N ALA A 93 -3.66 -1.74 20.69
CA ALA A 93 -2.72 -2.44 19.80
C ALA A 93 -1.39 -2.67 20.52
N GLU A 94 -0.92 -3.93 20.52
CA GLU A 94 0.34 -4.34 21.15
C GLU A 94 1.19 -5.13 20.15
N LYS A 95 2.49 -5.13 20.36
CA LYS A 95 3.43 -5.92 19.55
C LYS A 95 3.00 -7.39 19.47
N GLY A 96 2.89 -7.91 18.26
CA GLY A 96 2.43 -9.28 18.00
C GLY A 96 0.93 -9.37 17.67
N ASP A 97 0.22 -8.26 17.69
CA ASP A 97 -1.12 -8.15 17.11
C ASP A 97 -1.03 -7.88 15.59
N THR A 98 -2.17 -7.83 14.94
CA THR A 98 -2.30 -7.44 13.53
C THR A 98 -3.39 -6.41 13.37
N LEU A 99 -3.12 -5.31 12.66
CA LEU A 99 -4.17 -4.41 12.18
C LEU A 99 -4.83 -5.03 10.95
N ALA A 100 -6.16 -4.97 10.90
CA ALA A 100 -6.94 -5.24 9.71
C ALA A 100 -7.48 -3.90 9.19
N VAL A 101 -6.98 -3.44 8.06
CA VAL A 101 -7.37 -2.17 7.45
C VAL A 101 -8.20 -2.44 6.21
N TYR A 102 -9.49 -2.15 6.28
CA TYR A 102 -10.41 -2.29 5.17
C TYR A 102 -10.50 -1.01 4.36
N ILE A 103 -10.22 -1.08 3.07
CA ILE A 103 -10.26 0.04 2.14
C ILE A 103 -11.69 0.18 1.62
N LYS A 104 -12.38 1.24 2.06
CA LYS A 104 -13.81 1.44 1.80
C LYS A 104 -14.08 2.37 0.62
N ASP A 105 -13.20 3.32 0.38
CA ASP A 105 -13.37 4.29 -0.70
C ASP A 105 -12.05 4.98 -1.04
N ILE A 106 -11.81 5.25 -2.32
CA ILE A 106 -10.71 6.06 -2.82
C ILE A 106 -11.25 6.90 -3.97
N ARG A 107 -11.28 8.22 -3.78
CA ARG A 107 -11.79 9.15 -4.78
C ARG A 107 -10.80 10.25 -5.07
N PRO A 108 -10.71 10.72 -6.31
CA PRO A 108 -9.86 11.86 -6.63
C PRO A 108 -10.40 13.14 -5.97
N ARG A 109 -9.50 14.05 -5.61
CA ARG A 109 -9.83 15.35 -5.03
C ARG A 109 -9.91 16.45 -6.08
N GLY A 110 -10.68 17.48 -5.71
CA GLY A 110 -10.83 18.70 -6.51
C GLY A 110 -11.95 18.65 -7.54
N PRO A 111 -12.33 19.83 -8.08
CA PRO A 111 -13.41 19.95 -9.05
C PRO A 111 -13.02 19.45 -10.45
N GLU A 112 -11.75 19.48 -10.78
CA GLU A 112 -11.15 18.99 -12.03
C GLU A 112 -10.08 17.96 -11.70
N PRO A 113 -10.46 16.71 -11.39
CA PRO A 113 -9.50 15.70 -10.97
C PRO A 113 -8.44 15.44 -12.03
N SER A 114 -7.20 15.44 -11.62
CA SER A 114 -6.04 15.20 -12.51
C SER A 114 -4.98 14.36 -11.82
N GLY A 115 -4.21 13.65 -12.63
CA GLY A 115 -3.06 12.90 -12.18
C GLY A 115 -1.78 13.33 -12.89
N THR A 116 -0.66 12.96 -12.30
CA THR A 116 0.67 13.31 -12.80
C THR A 116 1.54 12.06 -12.82
N THR A 117 2.21 11.81 -13.94
CA THR A 117 3.31 10.84 -13.99
C THR A 117 4.55 11.51 -14.55
N VAL A 118 5.74 11.08 -14.11
CA VAL A 118 7.01 11.68 -14.50
C VAL A 118 8.04 10.61 -14.89
N LEU A 119 8.96 10.99 -15.76
CA LEU A 119 10.24 10.30 -15.97
C LEU A 119 11.33 11.10 -15.28
N MET A 120 12.09 10.45 -14.42
CA MET A 120 13.28 11.01 -13.80
C MET A 120 14.54 10.37 -14.38
N PRO A 121 15.66 11.11 -14.50
CA PRO A 121 16.83 10.66 -15.24
C PRO A 121 17.45 9.36 -14.73
N GLU A 122 17.39 9.11 -13.42
CA GLU A 122 18.09 8.01 -12.75
C GLU A 122 17.15 7.14 -11.92
N PHE A 123 15.84 7.18 -12.21
CA PHE A 123 14.83 6.41 -11.49
C PHE A 123 13.89 5.69 -12.46
N GLY A 124 13.61 4.42 -12.18
CA GLY A 124 12.75 3.55 -13.00
C GLY A 124 13.43 2.24 -13.41
N GLY A 125 12.63 1.27 -13.83
CA GLY A 125 13.08 -0.11 -14.11
C GLY A 125 13.95 -0.26 -15.37
N LEU A 126 13.95 0.73 -16.26
CA LEU A 126 14.73 0.70 -17.52
C LEU A 126 15.85 1.73 -17.56
N VAL A 127 16.20 2.30 -16.42
CA VAL A 127 17.27 3.31 -16.32
C VAL A 127 18.40 2.81 -15.43
N ALA A 128 19.57 3.47 -15.52
CA ALA A 128 20.62 3.31 -14.53
C ALA A 128 20.14 3.81 -13.17
N THR A 129 20.35 3.03 -12.13
CA THR A 129 20.17 3.50 -10.75
C THR A 129 21.47 4.13 -10.25
N ALA A 130 21.39 4.93 -9.18
CA ALA A 130 22.58 5.46 -8.51
C ALA A 130 23.56 4.37 -8.02
N GLU A 131 23.06 3.14 -7.85
CA GLU A 131 23.85 1.98 -7.41
C GLU A 131 24.42 1.15 -8.57
N THR A 132 23.89 1.37 -9.79
CA THR A 132 24.29 0.61 -11.00
C THR A 132 24.67 1.60 -12.08
N ALA A 133 25.97 1.96 -12.13
CA ALA A 133 26.49 2.80 -13.20
C ALA A 133 26.35 2.09 -14.55
N LEU A 134 25.66 2.72 -15.48
CA LEU A 134 25.59 2.29 -16.87
C LEU A 134 26.43 3.21 -17.77
N LEU A 135 26.91 2.66 -18.87
CA LEU A 135 27.64 3.43 -19.89
C LEU A 135 26.73 4.37 -20.67
N ASN A 136 25.40 4.21 -20.58
CA ASN A 136 24.43 5.04 -21.27
C ASN A 136 24.11 6.32 -20.49
N LYS A 137 23.77 7.37 -21.21
CA LYS A 137 23.29 8.61 -20.60
C LYS A 137 21.95 8.37 -19.88
N PRO A 138 21.67 9.11 -18.80
CA PRO A 138 20.35 9.13 -18.18
C PRO A 138 19.25 9.46 -19.20
N LEU A 139 18.04 8.95 -18.99
CA LEU A 139 16.87 9.32 -19.78
C LEU A 139 16.52 10.80 -19.57
N PRO A 140 15.93 11.47 -20.58
CA PRO A 140 15.45 12.84 -20.38
C PRO A 140 14.28 12.86 -19.42
N GLU A 141 14.20 13.91 -18.63
CA GLU A 141 13.04 14.17 -17.79
C GLU A 141 11.80 14.45 -18.64
N ARG A 142 10.65 13.96 -18.16
CA ARG A 142 9.36 14.27 -18.75
C ARG A 142 8.29 14.30 -17.68
N VAL A 143 7.36 15.22 -17.78
CA VAL A 143 6.12 15.26 -17.01
C VAL A 143 4.97 15.03 -17.98
N LYS A 144 4.00 14.24 -17.55
CA LYS A 144 2.71 14.09 -18.21
C LYS A 144 1.61 14.31 -17.22
N LYS A 145 0.70 15.23 -17.54
CA LYS A 145 -0.52 15.48 -16.79
C LYS A 145 -1.69 14.83 -17.51
N VAL A 146 -2.60 14.24 -16.76
CA VAL A 146 -3.78 13.54 -17.30
C VAL A 146 -5.04 13.96 -16.57
N GLU A 147 -6.16 14.04 -17.29
CA GLU A 147 -7.49 14.24 -16.73
C GLU A 147 -8.01 12.91 -16.21
N ILE A 148 -8.68 12.94 -15.05
CA ILE A 148 -9.29 11.76 -14.42
C ILE A 148 -10.80 11.94 -14.38
N ASP A 149 -11.53 11.04 -14.99
CA ASP A 149 -12.97 10.90 -14.82
C ASP A 149 -13.27 9.51 -14.25
N VAL A 150 -13.88 9.46 -13.09
CA VAL A 150 -14.15 8.21 -12.37
C VAL A 150 -15.07 7.24 -13.12
N ASN A 151 -15.85 7.73 -14.09
CA ASN A 151 -16.80 6.92 -14.87
C ASN A 151 -16.25 6.49 -16.23
N THR A 152 -15.42 7.33 -16.84
CA THR A 152 -14.92 7.09 -18.21
C THR A 152 -13.46 6.69 -18.24
N GLY A 153 -12.72 6.97 -17.17
CA GLY A 153 -11.31 6.61 -17.02
C GLY A 153 -10.35 7.80 -17.13
N ILE A 154 -9.08 7.50 -17.37
CA ILE A 154 -7.97 8.46 -17.40
C ILE A 154 -7.58 8.70 -18.86
N LYS A 155 -7.71 9.92 -19.32
CA LYS A 155 -7.36 10.30 -20.68
C LYS A 155 -5.84 10.36 -20.86
N TRP A 156 -5.26 9.27 -21.37
CA TRP A 156 -3.82 9.24 -21.67
C TRP A 156 -3.46 10.08 -22.89
N ASN A 157 -4.26 10.03 -23.94
CA ASN A 157 -4.20 10.88 -25.14
C ASN A 157 -5.55 10.78 -25.90
N ASP A 158 -5.61 11.37 -27.09
CA ASP A 158 -6.87 11.39 -27.89
C ASP A 158 -7.34 10.00 -28.36
N LYS A 159 -6.50 8.97 -28.25
CA LYS A 159 -6.81 7.60 -28.71
C LYS A 159 -6.86 6.58 -27.59
N ILE A 160 -6.29 6.89 -26.42
CA ILE A 160 -6.10 5.94 -25.33
C ILE A 160 -6.72 6.51 -24.07
N THR A 161 -7.62 5.76 -23.48
CA THR A 161 -8.14 5.97 -22.14
C THR A 161 -7.78 4.77 -21.29
N LEU A 162 -7.12 5.00 -20.15
CA LEU A 162 -6.79 3.97 -19.17
C LEU A 162 -7.94 3.82 -18.18
N PRO A 163 -8.15 2.63 -17.59
CA PRO A 163 -9.12 2.49 -16.53
C PRO A 163 -8.71 3.30 -15.29
N TYR A 164 -9.72 3.83 -14.58
CA TYR A 164 -9.49 4.40 -13.25
C TYR A 164 -9.64 3.27 -12.22
N GLU A 165 -8.51 2.76 -11.75
CA GLU A 165 -8.41 1.65 -10.80
C GLU A 165 -7.56 2.10 -9.59
N PRO A 166 -8.12 2.98 -8.73
CA PRO A 166 -7.34 3.61 -7.68
C PRO A 166 -6.99 2.64 -6.56
N PHE A 167 -5.79 2.85 -6.00
CA PHE A 167 -5.30 2.08 -4.87
C PHE A 167 -4.33 2.92 -4.00
N ILE A 168 -3.96 2.39 -2.84
CA ILE A 168 -3.03 3.02 -1.92
C ILE A 168 -1.64 2.45 -2.20
N GLY A 169 -0.71 3.25 -2.72
CA GLY A 169 0.68 2.85 -2.97
C GLY A 169 1.42 2.62 -1.65
N THR A 170 1.26 3.53 -0.72
CA THR A 170 2.02 3.54 0.53
C THR A 170 1.11 3.42 1.75
N ILE A 171 1.20 2.29 2.48
CA ILE A 171 0.48 2.07 3.75
C ILE A 171 1.27 1.14 4.66
N GLY A 172 1.40 1.48 5.95
CA GLY A 172 2.13 0.64 6.90
C GLY A 172 2.01 1.08 8.34
N THR A 173 2.51 0.22 9.22
CA THR A 173 2.67 0.51 10.65
C THR A 173 4.09 0.97 10.95
N SER A 174 4.30 1.59 12.10
CA SER A 174 5.66 1.96 12.51
C SER A 174 6.54 0.73 12.77
N PRO A 175 7.80 0.71 12.33
CA PRO A 175 8.84 -0.15 12.90
C PRO A 175 9.00 0.09 14.40
N GLU A 176 9.64 -0.86 15.11
CA GLU A 176 9.77 -0.78 16.57
C GLU A 176 10.63 0.39 17.04
N ILE A 177 11.77 0.59 16.39
CA ILE A 177 12.79 1.59 16.79
C ILE A 177 13.37 2.40 15.63
N GLU A 178 13.18 1.99 14.38
CA GLU A 178 13.70 2.70 13.22
C GLU A 178 12.77 3.83 12.76
N ALA A 179 13.35 4.80 12.07
CA ALA A 179 12.63 5.72 11.20
C ALA A 179 13.03 5.41 9.76
N ILE A 180 12.12 4.78 9.01
CA ILE A 180 12.39 4.29 7.65
C ILE A 180 11.68 5.18 6.66
N SER A 181 12.38 5.57 5.58
CA SER A 181 11.83 6.43 4.53
C SER A 181 10.50 5.90 3.98
N ALA A 182 9.57 6.80 3.71
CA ALA A 182 8.28 6.50 3.07
C ALA A 182 8.44 5.88 1.66
N LEU A 183 9.62 5.93 1.07
CA LEU A 183 9.96 5.31 -0.21
C LEU A 183 10.35 3.81 -0.08
N VAL A 184 10.35 3.24 1.11
CA VAL A 184 10.83 1.88 1.34
C VAL A 184 9.69 0.95 1.74
N PRO A 185 9.37 -0.08 0.96
CA PRO A 185 8.51 -1.17 1.42
C PRO A 185 9.29 -2.20 2.22
N ASP A 186 8.69 -2.75 3.28
CA ASP A 186 9.30 -3.80 4.11
C ASP A 186 8.24 -4.60 4.89
N TYR A 187 8.69 -5.34 5.93
CA TYR A 187 7.85 -6.17 6.80
C TYR A 187 6.67 -5.39 7.44
N TYR A 188 6.79 -4.10 7.65
CA TYR A 188 5.75 -3.23 8.24
C TYR A 188 4.73 -2.70 7.23
N GLY A 189 4.88 -2.97 5.95
CA GLY A 189 4.17 -2.35 4.82
C GLY A 189 5.06 -1.35 4.10
N GLY A 190 4.66 -0.10 4.01
CA GLY A 190 5.41 0.98 3.36
C GLY A 190 5.03 1.14 1.90
N ASN A 191 5.98 1.52 1.06
CA ASN A 191 5.81 1.80 -0.37
C ASN A 191 5.70 0.52 -1.19
N MET A 192 4.61 -0.19 -1.03
CA MET A 192 4.42 -1.50 -1.67
C MET A 192 4.00 -1.40 -3.13
N ASP A 193 3.35 -0.31 -3.51
CA ASP A 193 2.85 -0.01 -4.87
C ASP A 193 2.14 -1.23 -5.49
N LEU A 194 1.36 -1.90 -4.65
CA LEU A 194 0.65 -3.11 -5.04
C LEU A 194 -0.80 -2.77 -5.40
N PRO A 195 -1.19 -2.86 -6.69
CA PRO A 195 -2.53 -2.44 -7.13
C PRO A 195 -3.69 -3.16 -6.44
N ASP A 196 -3.41 -4.29 -5.81
CA ASP A 196 -4.41 -5.04 -5.05
C ASP A 196 -4.78 -4.39 -3.70
N ILE A 197 -4.06 -3.35 -3.24
CA ILE A 197 -4.40 -2.55 -2.05
C ILE A 197 -5.46 -1.50 -2.40
N CYS A 198 -6.58 -1.95 -2.93
CA CYS A 198 -7.62 -1.15 -3.54
C CYS A 198 -8.98 -1.29 -2.83
N LEU A 199 -9.99 -0.63 -3.38
CA LEU A 199 -11.38 -0.70 -2.90
C LEU A 199 -11.85 -2.14 -2.66
N ASN A 200 -12.52 -2.37 -1.55
CA ASN A 200 -13.04 -3.66 -1.13
C ASN A 200 -11.98 -4.73 -0.84
N THR A 201 -10.78 -4.32 -0.46
CA THR A 201 -9.76 -5.22 0.08
C THR A 201 -9.48 -4.93 1.55
N VAL A 202 -8.98 -5.93 2.26
CA VAL A 202 -8.43 -5.81 3.61
C VAL A 202 -6.93 -6.01 3.51
N ILE A 203 -6.16 -5.04 3.98
CA ILE A 203 -4.74 -5.25 4.23
C ILE A 203 -4.53 -5.53 5.72
N TYR A 204 -3.82 -6.61 6.02
CA TYR A 204 -3.36 -6.99 7.34
C TYR A 204 -1.92 -6.54 7.53
N LEU A 205 -1.68 -5.71 8.53
CA LEU A 205 -0.37 -5.13 8.82
C LEU A 205 0.12 -5.61 10.20
N PRO A 206 1.38 -6.04 10.34
CA PRO A 206 1.91 -6.44 11.64
C PRO A 206 2.00 -5.24 12.59
N VAL A 207 1.67 -5.45 13.86
CA VAL A 207 1.87 -4.46 14.91
C VAL A 207 3.24 -4.71 15.56
N ASN A 208 4.14 -3.74 15.46
CA ASN A 208 5.52 -3.88 15.92
C ASN A 208 5.76 -3.19 17.27
N LEU A 209 4.87 -2.29 17.69
CA LEU A 209 4.94 -1.56 18.95
C LEU A 209 3.54 -1.14 19.42
N HIS A 210 3.44 -0.71 20.70
CA HIS A 210 2.21 -0.21 21.29
C HIS A 210 1.59 0.92 20.44
N GLY A 211 0.30 0.79 20.13
CA GLY A 211 -0.46 1.74 19.33
C GLY A 211 -0.27 1.63 17.81
N ALA A 212 0.57 0.72 17.32
CA ALA A 212 0.85 0.42 15.92
C ALA A 212 1.36 1.60 15.07
N TYR A 213 0.87 2.83 15.25
CA TYR A 213 1.19 4.02 14.45
C TYR A 213 0.98 3.79 12.95
N LEU A 214 -0.27 3.80 12.52
CA LEU A 214 -0.63 3.60 11.12
C LEU A 214 -0.40 4.88 10.31
N TYR A 215 0.28 4.74 9.17
CA TYR A 215 0.48 5.76 8.15
C TYR A 215 -0.10 5.31 6.82
N LEU A 216 -0.54 6.25 5.99
CA LEU A 216 -0.89 6.02 4.60
C LEU A 216 -0.72 7.29 3.75
N GLY A 217 -0.53 7.11 2.45
CA GLY A 217 -0.41 8.19 1.48
C GLY A 217 -0.22 7.65 0.09
N ASP A 218 0.23 8.51 -0.84
CA ASP A 218 0.70 8.06 -2.14
C ASP A 218 -0.34 7.21 -2.87
N CYS A 219 -1.51 7.79 -3.13
CA CYS A 219 -2.58 7.09 -3.80
C CYS A 219 -2.44 7.23 -5.32
N HIS A 220 -2.52 6.10 -6.02
CA HIS A 220 -2.38 6.01 -7.45
C HIS A 220 -3.74 5.92 -8.12
N ALA A 221 -3.93 6.59 -9.26
CA ALA A 221 -5.15 6.51 -10.06
C ALA A 221 -5.20 5.22 -10.89
N THR A 222 -4.03 4.74 -11.31
CA THR A 222 -3.78 3.46 -11.96
C THR A 222 -2.28 3.21 -12.06
N GLN A 223 -1.88 1.94 -12.12
CA GLN A 223 -0.49 1.50 -12.29
C GLN A 223 -0.46 0.14 -12.98
N GLY A 224 0.48 -0.04 -13.89
CA GLY A 224 0.82 -1.37 -14.42
C GLY A 224 1.72 -2.15 -13.47
N ASP A 225 1.75 -3.47 -13.61
CA ASP A 225 2.59 -4.35 -12.79
C ASP A 225 4.06 -3.90 -12.84
N GLY A 226 4.65 -3.73 -11.66
CA GLY A 226 6.05 -3.38 -11.48
C GLY A 226 6.37 -1.89 -11.47
N GLU A 227 5.39 -1.02 -11.72
CA GLU A 227 5.59 0.44 -11.71
C GLU A 227 6.79 0.87 -12.57
N LEU A 228 6.83 0.37 -13.79
CA LEU A 228 8.03 0.30 -14.63
C LEU A 228 8.82 1.61 -14.78
N SER A 229 8.16 2.75 -14.83
CA SER A 229 8.85 4.05 -14.94
C SER A 229 9.28 4.65 -13.59
N GLY A 230 8.95 3.98 -12.47
CA GLY A 230 9.22 4.44 -11.11
C GLY A 230 8.17 5.40 -10.57
N VAL A 231 7.11 5.64 -11.32
CA VAL A 231 6.01 6.53 -10.97
C VAL A 231 4.73 6.03 -11.64
N ALA A 232 3.68 5.91 -10.88
CA ALA A 232 2.34 5.62 -11.37
C ALA A 232 1.65 6.87 -11.94
N ILE A 233 0.33 6.90 -12.00
CA ILE A 233 -0.42 8.13 -12.13
C ILE A 233 -0.79 8.61 -10.73
N GLU A 234 0.04 9.51 -10.23
CA GLU A 234 -0.07 10.10 -8.90
C GLU A 234 -1.23 11.09 -8.85
N HIS A 235 -2.03 11.04 -7.80
CA HIS A 235 -3.13 12.00 -7.64
C HIS A 235 -3.53 12.18 -6.17
N PRO A 236 -3.98 13.38 -5.78
CA PRO A 236 -4.53 13.60 -4.45
C PRO A 236 -5.89 12.93 -4.32
N THR A 237 -6.17 12.33 -3.16
CA THR A 237 -7.42 11.59 -2.94
C THR A 237 -8.15 11.99 -1.66
N THR A 238 -9.43 11.63 -1.63
CA THR A 238 -10.19 11.43 -0.39
C THR A 238 -10.34 9.93 -0.20
N THR A 239 -9.60 9.37 0.76
CA THR A 239 -9.53 7.94 1.01
C THR A 239 -10.17 7.59 2.34
N THR A 240 -11.07 6.60 2.35
CA THR A 240 -11.75 6.12 3.57
C THR A 240 -11.34 4.69 3.88
N ILE A 241 -10.88 4.48 5.10
CA ILE A 241 -10.55 3.17 5.65
C ILE A 241 -11.37 2.87 6.91
N GLN A 242 -11.49 1.59 7.25
CA GLN A 242 -11.94 1.13 8.56
C GLN A 242 -10.85 0.26 9.17
N ILE A 243 -10.58 0.45 10.47
CA ILE A 243 -9.48 -0.20 11.16
C ILE A 243 -10.04 -1.13 12.22
N ASP A 244 -9.64 -2.41 12.17
CA ASP A 244 -9.90 -3.38 13.23
C ASP A 244 -8.57 -3.95 13.75
N LEU A 245 -8.60 -4.57 14.94
CA LEU A 245 -7.43 -5.12 15.60
C LEU A 245 -7.64 -6.61 15.86
N ILE A 246 -6.71 -7.44 15.42
CA ILE A 246 -6.70 -8.87 15.68
C ILE A 246 -5.62 -9.17 16.71
N LYS A 247 -6.06 -9.55 17.91
CA LYS A 247 -5.17 -9.82 19.03
C LYS A 247 -4.43 -11.15 18.86
N ASN A 248 -3.14 -11.16 19.17
CA ASN A 248 -2.28 -12.34 19.18
C ASN A 248 -2.20 -13.11 17.84
N TRP A 249 -2.46 -12.44 16.74
CA TRP A 249 -2.23 -12.97 15.39
C TRP A 249 -0.97 -12.35 14.79
N ALA A 250 0.17 -12.87 15.15
CA ALA A 250 1.48 -12.33 14.78
C ALA A 250 1.85 -12.75 13.34
N ILE A 251 1.59 -11.88 12.39
CA ILE A 251 2.07 -12.02 11.02
C ILE A 251 3.47 -11.42 10.87
N LYS A 252 4.27 -11.91 9.91
CA LYS A 252 5.66 -11.45 9.70
C LYS A 252 5.79 -10.40 8.59
N THR A 253 4.89 -10.41 7.64
CA THR A 253 4.81 -9.45 6.52
C THR A 253 3.35 -9.14 6.25
N PRO A 254 3.04 -8.06 5.54
CA PRO A 254 1.66 -7.74 5.20
C PRO A 254 0.97 -8.88 4.45
N ARG A 255 -0.33 -9.01 4.70
CA ARG A 255 -1.22 -9.92 4.00
C ARG A 255 -2.39 -9.13 3.43
N LEU A 256 -3.02 -9.66 2.41
CA LEU A 256 -4.16 -9.02 1.79
C LEU A 256 -5.25 -10.06 1.53
N GLU A 257 -6.48 -9.62 1.65
CA GLU A 257 -7.65 -10.44 1.39
C GLU A 257 -8.74 -9.62 0.71
N ASN A 258 -9.36 -10.22 -0.29
CA ASN A 258 -10.59 -9.71 -0.88
C ASN A 258 -11.62 -10.84 -1.02
N LYS A 259 -12.69 -10.61 -1.78
CA LYS A 259 -13.74 -11.64 -1.98
C LYS A 259 -13.24 -12.87 -2.75
N ASP A 260 -12.17 -12.75 -3.54
CA ASP A 260 -11.74 -13.76 -4.50
C ASP A 260 -10.48 -14.53 -4.08
N PHE A 261 -9.56 -13.90 -3.34
CA PHE A 261 -8.27 -14.50 -3.01
C PHE A 261 -7.72 -14.10 -1.64
N TYR A 262 -6.76 -14.88 -1.16
CA TYR A 262 -5.81 -14.55 -0.11
C TYR A 262 -4.45 -14.27 -0.74
N MET A 263 -3.74 -13.25 -0.24
CA MET A 263 -2.42 -12.86 -0.72
C MET A 263 -1.48 -12.55 0.45
N THR A 264 -0.22 -12.90 0.29
CA THR A 264 0.87 -12.49 1.18
C THR A 264 1.88 -11.65 0.41
N ILE A 265 2.51 -10.71 1.10
CA ILE A 265 3.37 -9.70 0.47
C ILE A 265 4.80 -9.88 1.00
N GLY A 266 5.77 -9.84 0.10
CA GLY A 266 7.18 -9.82 0.42
C GLY A 266 7.88 -8.64 -0.25
N SER A 267 8.78 -7.98 0.49
CA SER A 267 9.54 -6.84 -0.02
C SER A 267 11.02 -7.05 0.24
N ALA A 268 11.80 -7.21 -0.83
CA ALA A 268 13.24 -7.47 -0.78
C ALA A 268 13.93 -7.14 -2.12
N ARG A 269 15.25 -7.11 -2.11
CA ARG A 269 16.12 -7.24 -3.29
C ARG A 269 17.08 -8.42 -3.07
N PRO A 270 17.32 -9.24 -4.08
CA PRO A 270 16.69 -9.23 -5.41
C PRO A 270 15.23 -9.66 -5.37
N MET A 271 14.52 -9.57 -6.50
CA MET A 271 13.09 -9.87 -6.64
C MET A 271 12.74 -11.31 -6.23
N GLU A 272 13.65 -12.25 -6.46
CA GLU A 272 13.49 -13.65 -6.08
C GLU A 272 13.36 -13.81 -4.55
N ASP A 273 14.03 -12.97 -3.77
CA ASP A 273 13.92 -13.02 -2.30
C ASP A 273 12.60 -12.42 -1.82
N ALA A 274 12.08 -11.37 -2.47
CA ALA A 274 10.73 -10.88 -2.24
C ALA A 274 9.69 -11.98 -2.52
N THR A 275 9.83 -12.69 -3.64
CA THR A 275 8.95 -13.80 -4.01
C THR A 275 9.03 -14.95 -3.00
N ARG A 276 10.23 -15.34 -2.56
CA ARG A 276 10.41 -16.38 -1.54
C ARG A 276 9.79 -15.98 -0.19
N GLN A 277 9.94 -14.72 0.21
CA GLN A 277 9.31 -14.21 1.43
C GLN A 277 7.79 -14.32 1.35
N ALA A 278 7.20 -13.84 0.25
CA ALA A 278 5.77 -13.89 0.04
C ALA A 278 5.24 -15.33 0.05
N TYR A 279 5.81 -16.25 -0.73
CA TYR A 279 5.37 -17.65 -0.75
C TYR A 279 5.54 -18.36 0.59
N ARG A 280 6.63 -18.12 1.30
CA ARG A 280 6.83 -18.68 2.64
C ARG A 280 5.72 -18.29 3.60
N GLU A 281 5.29 -17.03 3.57
CA GLU A 281 4.20 -16.56 4.41
C GLU A 281 2.84 -17.11 3.95
N LEU A 282 2.64 -17.36 2.66
CA LEU A 282 1.42 -17.99 2.15
C LEU A 282 1.33 -19.47 2.55
N VAL A 283 2.43 -20.23 2.46
CA VAL A 283 2.52 -21.61 2.98
C VAL A 283 2.12 -21.66 4.46
N ARG A 284 2.72 -20.78 5.28
CA ARG A 284 2.43 -20.71 6.71
C ARG A 284 0.98 -20.32 6.99
N TRP A 285 0.42 -19.43 6.18
CA TRP A 285 -0.97 -19.04 6.33
C TRP A 285 -1.91 -20.21 6.01
N LEU A 286 -1.65 -20.94 4.92
CA LEU A 286 -2.43 -22.12 4.57
C LEU A 286 -2.33 -23.23 5.64
N ALA A 287 -1.15 -23.42 6.21
CA ALA A 287 -0.98 -24.40 7.27
C ALA A 287 -1.72 -23.99 8.57
N ALA A 288 -1.61 -22.71 8.96
CA ALA A 288 -2.17 -22.24 10.23
C ALA A 288 -3.70 -22.15 10.21
N ASP A 289 -4.28 -21.65 9.13
CA ASP A 289 -5.69 -21.24 9.10
C ASP A 289 -6.57 -22.16 8.22
N PHE A 290 -5.97 -23.00 7.34
CA PHE A 290 -6.72 -23.84 6.40
C PHE A 290 -6.44 -25.35 6.55
N GLY A 291 -5.62 -25.74 7.53
CA GLY A 291 -5.37 -27.14 7.87
C GLY A 291 -4.45 -27.88 6.90
N PHE A 292 -3.70 -27.18 6.03
CA PHE A 292 -2.69 -27.80 5.20
C PHE A 292 -1.49 -28.28 6.04
N GLU A 293 -0.86 -29.36 5.62
CA GLU A 293 0.50 -29.65 6.03
C GLU A 293 1.45 -28.72 5.24
N GLU A 294 2.55 -28.23 5.83
CA GLU A 294 3.39 -27.19 5.19
C GLU A 294 3.97 -27.62 3.86
N LEU A 295 4.46 -28.86 3.73
CA LEU A 295 5.03 -29.35 2.47
C LEU A 295 3.96 -29.60 1.41
N ASP A 296 2.75 -30.01 1.83
CA ASP A 296 1.59 -30.14 0.94
C ASP A 296 1.15 -28.75 0.43
N ALA A 297 1.05 -27.75 1.31
CA ALA A 297 0.79 -26.35 0.93
C ALA A 297 1.84 -25.83 -0.06
N TYR A 298 3.11 -26.14 0.16
CA TYR A 298 4.18 -25.74 -0.73
C TYR A 298 4.04 -26.38 -2.12
N MET A 299 3.78 -27.68 -2.21
CA MET A 299 3.51 -28.38 -3.48
C MET A 299 2.25 -27.85 -4.16
N PHE A 300 1.19 -27.61 -3.40
CA PHE A 300 -0.08 -27.08 -3.90
C PHE A 300 0.10 -25.67 -4.50
N LEU A 301 0.81 -24.77 -3.82
CA LEU A 301 1.09 -23.42 -4.33
C LEU A 301 1.98 -23.42 -5.58
N SER A 302 2.80 -24.44 -5.78
CA SER A 302 3.54 -24.62 -7.04
C SER A 302 2.63 -24.84 -8.26
N GLN A 303 1.42 -25.34 -8.05
CA GLN A 303 0.44 -25.61 -9.11
C GLN A 303 -0.60 -24.52 -9.26
N ALA A 304 -1.02 -23.91 -8.13
CA ALA A 304 -2.20 -23.04 -8.07
C ALA A 304 -1.86 -21.59 -7.66
N GLY A 305 -0.67 -21.35 -7.12
CA GLY A 305 -0.23 -20.02 -6.66
C GLY A 305 -0.06 -19.04 -7.83
N ARG A 306 -0.34 -17.77 -7.56
CA ARG A 306 -0.18 -16.67 -8.51
C ARG A 306 0.76 -15.63 -7.95
N VAL A 307 1.45 -14.91 -8.84
CA VAL A 307 2.37 -13.83 -8.48
C VAL A 307 1.86 -12.52 -9.08
N ARG A 308 1.93 -11.47 -8.30
CA ARG A 308 1.69 -10.09 -8.69
C ARG A 308 2.96 -9.28 -8.41
N LEU A 309 3.42 -8.52 -9.37
CA LEU A 309 4.53 -7.60 -9.20
C LEU A 309 3.97 -6.22 -8.80
N GLY A 310 4.23 -5.77 -7.58
CA GLY A 310 3.89 -4.45 -7.10
C GLY A 310 4.81 -3.40 -7.71
N ASN A 311 6.05 -3.34 -7.25
CA ASN A 311 7.06 -2.48 -7.84
C ASN A 311 8.38 -3.24 -8.07
N MET A 312 9.17 -2.75 -9.03
CA MET A 312 10.55 -3.20 -9.33
C MET A 312 11.54 -2.02 -9.42
N VAL A 313 11.23 -0.93 -8.74
CA VAL A 313 11.91 0.36 -8.88
C VAL A 313 12.38 0.94 -7.56
N ASP A 314 11.75 0.58 -6.46
CA ASP A 314 12.05 1.06 -5.11
C ASP A 314 13.30 0.45 -4.50
N PRO A 315 13.74 0.95 -3.30
CA PRO A 315 14.88 0.35 -2.59
C PRO A 315 14.71 -1.13 -2.29
N LYS A 316 13.47 -1.63 -2.12
CA LYS A 316 13.09 -3.05 -2.12
C LYS A 316 11.94 -3.26 -3.11
N TYR A 317 11.96 -4.39 -3.81
CA TYR A 317 10.90 -4.76 -4.75
C TYR A 317 9.77 -5.45 -4.02
N THR A 318 8.52 -5.18 -4.40
CA THR A 318 7.35 -5.77 -3.76
C THR A 318 6.69 -6.82 -4.64
N ILE A 319 6.48 -8.00 -4.06
CA ILE A 319 5.79 -9.13 -4.68
C ILE A 319 4.60 -9.55 -3.82
N GLY A 320 3.43 -9.66 -4.43
CA GLY A 320 2.27 -10.36 -3.87
C GLY A 320 2.20 -11.79 -4.38
N THR A 321 2.00 -12.78 -3.50
CA THR A 321 1.68 -14.15 -3.90
C THR A 321 0.30 -14.53 -3.39
N SER A 322 -0.54 -15.11 -4.25
CA SER A 322 -1.94 -15.33 -3.91
C SER A 322 -2.45 -16.71 -4.27
N ILE A 323 -3.55 -17.09 -3.63
CA ILE A 323 -4.34 -18.29 -3.90
C ILE A 323 -5.83 -17.93 -3.92
N LEU A 324 -6.57 -18.50 -4.88
CA LEU A 324 -8.01 -18.28 -4.97
C LEU A 324 -8.75 -18.94 -3.80
N LYS A 325 -9.70 -18.22 -3.20
CA LYS A 325 -10.57 -18.72 -2.14
C LYS A 325 -11.39 -19.94 -2.58
N SER A 326 -11.76 -20.00 -3.86
CA SER A 326 -12.49 -21.15 -4.42
C SER A 326 -11.70 -22.48 -4.36
N LEU A 327 -10.39 -22.42 -4.16
CA LEU A 327 -9.53 -23.60 -4.06
C LEU A 327 -9.26 -24.05 -2.61
N VAL A 328 -9.31 -23.13 -1.65
CA VAL A 328 -8.91 -23.41 -0.26
C VAL A 328 -10.05 -23.23 0.74
N GLY A 329 -11.15 -22.63 0.32
CA GLY A 329 -12.27 -22.33 1.21
C GLY A 329 -12.07 -21.06 2.04
N ILE A 330 -12.84 -20.97 3.13
CA ILE A 330 -12.76 -19.84 4.10
C ILE A 330 -11.83 -20.26 5.23
N ALA A 331 -11.01 -19.34 5.69
CA ALA A 331 -10.14 -19.56 6.85
C ALA A 331 -10.97 -19.86 8.11
N ASN A 332 -10.55 -20.83 8.89
CA ASN A 332 -11.19 -21.24 10.15
C ASN A 332 -10.92 -20.26 11.30
#